data_7215ed8794d0986a78da4907b007cf42
#
_entry.id   7215ed8794d0986a78da4907b007cf42
#
_cell.length_a   1.000
_cell.length_b   1.000
_cell.length_c   1.000
_cell.angle_alpha   90.00
_cell.angle_beta   90.00
_cell.angle_gamma   90.00
#
_symmetry.space_group_name_H-M   'P 1'
#
loop_
_entity.id
_entity.type
_entity.pdbx_description
1 polymer ?
#
loop_
_entity_poly.entity_id
_entity_poly.type
_entity_poly.pdbx_seq_one_letter_code
_entity_poly.pdbx_strand_id
1 'polypeptide(L)'
;MTATAKILLLGSGELGREFVISAKRLGAHVVACDSYAGAPAMQVADEAEVFSMLDGAALGAAIDKHKPDFIVPEVEAIRTEILKEYEDKGLNVVPSARATIMTMNRDRIREVAATELGLPTSKYLYAETLEEMRDAVAKVGTPCVVKPVMSSSGKGQSTVKSADAVDAAWDYAVAGMRGDRKRVIVEAFIAFDYEITLLTIRTRQGVVFCDPIGHRQERGDYQESWQPTPMTAEAVEEAKRIAKAVVDDLGGYGLFGVEFFVKGREVIFSELSPRPHDTGMVTLISQNLSEFDLHARAILGLPIPSITQHGPSASAVILADCDSADFAVDGVAEALVPEAAGIDLDVRIFNKPTTRPYRRMGVTLALAREGSVEDARAAARAAAAKVKLTYR
;
A
#
# COMPACT_ATOMS: atom_id res chain seq x y z
N MET A 1 29.98 -2.12 -7.27
CA MET A 1 28.95 -2.58 -8.22
C MET A 1 29.60 -2.58 -9.59
N THR A 2 29.68 -3.72 -10.23
CA THR A 2 30.36 -3.85 -11.53
C THR A 2 29.34 -3.95 -12.70
N ALA A 3 28.05 -3.98 -12.42
CA ALA A 3 26.97 -3.94 -13.41
C ALA A 3 25.77 -3.16 -12.87
N THR A 4 25.04 -2.51 -13.74
CA THR A 4 23.75 -1.86 -13.44
C THR A 4 22.74 -2.93 -13.09
N ALA A 5 22.15 -2.89 -11.90
CA ALA A 5 21.11 -3.82 -11.48
C ALA A 5 19.86 -3.67 -12.37
N LYS A 6 19.35 -4.78 -12.91
CA LYS A 6 18.15 -4.80 -13.74
C LYS A 6 16.93 -5.25 -12.93
N ILE A 7 15.91 -4.41 -12.91
CA ILE A 7 14.67 -4.61 -12.14
C ILE A 7 13.51 -4.83 -13.12
N LEU A 8 12.73 -5.90 -12.93
CA LEU A 8 11.44 -6.10 -13.56
C LEU A 8 10.35 -5.72 -12.56
N LEU A 9 9.71 -4.59 -12.76
CA LEU A 9 8.63 -4.08 -11.94
C LEU A 9 7.29 -4.63 -12.42
N LEU A 10 6.55 -5.31 -11.57
CA LEU A 10 5.24 -5.89 -11.86
C LEU A 10 4.12 -5.06 -11.21
N GLY A 11 3.51 -4.20 -11.99
CA GLY A 11 2.58 -3.17 -11.58
C GLY A 11 3.20 -1.78 -11.72
N SER A 12 2.64 -0.97 -12.62
CA SER A 12 3.21 0.31 -13.04
C SER A 12 2.33 1.49 -12.63
N GLY A 13 1.68 1.40 -11.47
CA GLY A 13 0.87 2.46 -10.88
C GLY A 13 1.69 3.65 -10.35
N GLU A 14 1.04 4.48 -9.55
CA GLU A 14 1.65 5.67 -8.93
C GLU A 14 2.80 5.35 -7.98
N LEU A 15 2.65 4.31 -7.15
CA LEU A 15 3.70 3.87 -6.23
C LEU A 15 4.89 3.32 -7.03
N GLY A 16 4.61 2.50 -8.04
CA GLY A 16 5.63 2.00 -8.96
C GLY A 16 6.39 3.12 -9.66
N ARG A 17 5.73 4.23 -10.04
CA ARG A 17 6.40 5.39 -10.65
C ARG A 17 7.42 6.03 -9.71
N GLU A 18 7.04 6.31 -8.46
CA GLU A 18 7.94 6.89 -7.47
C GLU A 18 9.09 5.93 -7.13
N PHE A 19 8.79 4.62 -7.06
CA PHE A 19 9.84 3.61 -6.91
C PHE A 19 10.82 3.60 -8.08
N VAL A 20 10.36 3.64 -9.34
CA VAL A 20 11.24 3.71 -10.51
C VAL A 20 12.14 4.93 -10.44
N ILE A 21 11.60 6.11 -10.10
CA ILE A 21 12.39 7.34 -9.95
C ILE A 21 13.50 7.14 -8.93
N SER A 22 13.20 6.56 -7.77
CA SER A 22 14.19 6.28 -6.71
C SER A 22 15.23 5.24 -7.15
N ALA A 23 14.81 4.15 -7.80
CA ALA A 23 15.72 3.12 -8.30
C ALA A 23 16.67 3.66 -9.38
N LYS A 24 16.17 4.49 -10.29
CA LYS A 24 16.98 5.12 -11.35
C LYS A 24 17.99 6.12 -10.80
N ARG A 25 17.68 6.88 -9.73
CA ARG A 25 18.67 7.72 -9.02
C ARG A 25 19.85 6.92 -8.49
N LEU A 26 19.63 5.64 -8.21
CA LEU A 26 20.67 4.70 -7.74
C LEU A 26 21.35 3.92 -8.86
N GLY A 27 21.02 4.24 -10.14
CA GLY A 27 21.65 3.65 -11.31
C GLY A 27 21.02 2.32 -11.75
N ALA A 28 19.86 1.93 -11.27
CA ALA A 28 19.16 0.74 -11.73
C ALA A 28 18.58 0.93 -13.14
N HIS A 29 18.54 -0.16 -13.92
CA HIS A 29 17.80 -0.27 -15.16
C HIS A 29 16.44 -0.91 -14.86
N VAL A 30 15.33 -0.25 -15.22
CA VAL A 30 13.99 -0.70 -14.85
C VAL A 30 13.15 -1.00 -16.09
N VAL A 31 12.57 -2.20 -16.11
CA VAL A 31 11.52 -2.61 -17.05
C VAL A 31 10.18 -2.57 -16.31
N ALA A 32 9.27 -1.70 -16.69
CA ALA A 32 7.97 -1.54 -16.06
C ALA A 32 6.88 -2.33 -16.80
N CYS A 33 6.17 -3.21 -16.08
CA CYS A 33 5.13 -4.08 -16.64
C CYS A 33 3.75 -3.72 -16.09
N ASP A 34 2.74 -3.70 -16.94
CA ASP A 34 1.33 -3.57 -16.51
C ASP A 34 0.40 -4.17 -17.58
N SER A 35 -0.90 -4.28 -17.23
CA SER A 35 -1.93 -4.79 -18.13
C SER A 35 -2.42 -3.76 -19.17
N TYR A 36 -1.98 -2.50 -19.08
CA TYR A 36 -2.36 -1.42 -20.01
C TYR A 36 -1.17 -0.51 -20.33
N ALA A 37 -1.18 0.06 -21.52
CA ALA A 37 -0.12 0.95 -21.98
C ALA A 37 -0.20 2.33 -21.31
N GLY A 38 0.95 3.01 -21.20
CA GLY A 38 1.02 4.35 -20.65
C GLY A 38 0.80 4.44 -19.14
N ALA A 39 0.95 3.33 -18.44
CA ALA A 39 0.89 3.30 -16.97
C ALA A 39 1.96 4.24 -16.37
N PRO A 40 1.70 4.86 -15.20
CA PRO A 40 2.57 5.88 -14.60
C PRO A 40 4.06 5.53 -14.54
N ALA A 41 4.41 4.32 -14.11
CA ALA A 41 5.81 3.90 -14.01
C ALA A 41 6.47 3.67 -15.38
N MET A 42 5.70 3.25 -16.41
CA MET A 42 6.22 3.08 -17.77
C MET A 42 6.74 4.38 -18.38
N GLN A 43 6.21 5.52 -17.94
CA GLN A 43 6.60 6.85 -18.45
C GLN A 43 7.98 7.30 -17.97
N VAL A 44 8.54 6.64 -16.96
CA VAL A 44 9.83 7.00 -16.33
C VAL A 44 10.82 5.83 -16.30
N ALA A 45 10.40 4.63 -16.71
CA ALA A 45 11.24 3.44 -16.83
C ALA A 45 12.12 3.47 -18.09
N ASP A 46 13.11 2.58 -18.16
CA ASP A 46 13.96 2.41 -19.35
C ASP A 46 13.25 1.63 -20.45
N GLU A 47 12.46 0.61 -20.06
CA GLU A 47 11.68 -0.23 -20.95
C GLU A 47 10.28 -0.46 -20.36
N ALA A 48 9.31 -0.80 -21.21
CA ALA A 48 7.95 -1.11 -20.80
C ALA A 48 7.42 -2.34 -21.51
N GLU A 49 6.62 -3.15 -20.78
CA GLU A 49 5.93 -4.33 -21.31
C GLU A 49 4.45 -4.29 -20.93
N VAL A 50 3.58 -4.59 -21.87
CA VAL A 50 2.12 -4.62 -21.67
C VAL A 50 1.60 -6.03 -21.83
N PHE A 51 1.21 -6.65 -20.72
CA PHE A 51 0.59 -7.98 -20.68
C PHE A 51 -0.18 -8.19 -19.37
N SER A 52 -1.09 -9.16 -19.34
CA SER A 52 -1.74 -9.55 -18.12
C SER A 52 -0.77 -10.35 -17.24
N MET A 53 -0.41 -9.83 -16.08
CA MET A 53 0.46 -10.51 -15.11
C MET A 53 -0.20 -11.74 -14.45
N LEU A 54 -1.51 -11.95 -14.67
CA LEU A 54 -2.23 -13.18 -14.35
C LEU A 54 -2.02 -14.29 -15.39
N ASP A 55 -1.51 -13.94 -16.59
CA ASP A 55 -1.06 -14.90 -17.59
C ASP A 55 0.37 -15.36 -17.26
N GLY A 56 0.49 -16.57 -16.70
CA GLY A 56 1.79 -17.13 -16.30
C GLY A 56 2.76 -17.33 -17.45
N ALA A 57 2.27 -17.63 -18.66
CA ALA A 57 3.12 -17.79 -19.83
C ALA A 57 3.71 -16.45 -20.30
N ALA A 58 2.89 -15.40 -20.33
CA ALA A 58 3.34 -14.06 -20.67
C ALA A 58 4.32 -13.50 -19.61
N LEU A 59 4.04 -13.73 -18.31
CA LEU A 59 4.93 -13.34 -17.21
C LEU A 59 6.29 -14.06 -17.31
N GLY A 60 6.29 -15.38 -17.52
CA GLY A 60 7.52 -16.16 -17.70
C GLY A 60 8.31 -15.68 -18.91
N ALA A 61 7.65 -15.43 -20.05
CA ALA A 61 8.30 -14.91 -21.26
C ALA A 61 8.96 -13.54 -21.04
N ALA A 62 8.32 -12.64 -20.29
CA ALA A 62 8.89 -11.34 -19.92
C ALA A 62 10.13 -11.49 -19.03
N ILE A 63 10.09 -12.37 -18.03
CA ILE A 63 11.23 -12.66 -17.15
C ILE A 63 12.39 -13.22 -17.97
N ASP A 64 12.15 -14.21 -18.84
CA ASP A 64 13.17 -14.85 -19.67
C ASP A 64 13.77 -13.90 -20.70
N LYS A 65 12.95 -12.99 -21.27
CA LYS A 65 13.39 -11.96 -22.21
C LYS A 65 14.32 -10.96 -21.55
N HIS A 66 13.91 -10.43 -20.39
CA HIS A 66 14.63 -9.32 -19.76
C HIS A 66 15.74 -9.78 -18.82
N LYS A 67 15.69 -11.01 -18.33
CA LYS A 67 16.70 -11.60 -17.42
C LYS A 67 17.04 -10.65 -16.26
N PRO A 68 16.05 -10.22 -15.45
CA PRO A 68 16.27 -9.25 -14.38
C PRO A 68 17.10 -9.84 -13.25
N ASP A 69 17.81 -8.98 -12.50
CA ASP A 69 18.42 -9.34 -11.22
C ASP A 69 17.37 -9.40 -10.10
N PHE A 70 16.31 -8.58 -10.23
CA PHE A 70 15.22 -8.48 -9.25
C PHE A 70 13.85 -8.42 -9.95
N ILE A 71 12.91 -9.21 -9.42
CA ILE A 71 11.48 -9.12 -9.75
C ILE A 71 10.78 -8.41 -8.59
N VAL A 72 10.11 -7.28 -8.86
CA VAL A 72 9.51 -6.41 -7.85
C VAL A 72 8.01 -6.32 -8.07
N PRO A 73 7.19 -7.10 -7.35
CA PRO A 73 5.73 -6.98 -7.35
C PRO A 73 5.26 -5.68 -6.68
N GLU A 74 4.36 -4.95 -7.36
CA GLU A 74 3.72 -3.71 -6.86
C GLU A 74 2.19 -3.78 -6.87
N VAL A 75 1.62 -4.90 -7.31
CA VAL A 75 0.17 -5.12 -7.35
C VAL A 75 -0.16 -6.55 -6.94
N GLU A 76 -1.43 -6.79 -6.58
CA GLU A 76 -1.91 -8.10 -6.15
C GLU A 76 -2.29 -9.02 -7.32
N ALA A 77 -2.49 -8.49 -8.54
CA ALA A 77 -2.97 -9.25 -9.69
C ALA A 77 -1.81 -9.88 -10.48
N ILE A 78 -1.09 -10.81 -9.85
CA ILE A 78 0.09 -11.51 -10.41
C ILE A 78 -0.08 -13.02 -10.25
N ARG A 79 0.42 -13.79 -11.22
CA ARG A 79 0.53 -15.25 -11.13
C ARG A 79 1.73 -15.61 -10.25
N THR A 80 1.51 -15.68 -8.94
CA THR A 80 2.57 -15.82 -7.93
C THR A 80 3.29 -17.16 -7.97
N GLU A 81 2.69 -18.20 -8.52
CA GLU A 81 3.33 -19.51 -8.72
C GLU A 81 4.57 -19.37 -9.61
N ILE A 82 4.49 -18.53 -10.65
CA ILE A 82 5.63 -18.23 -11.53
C ILE A 82 6.76 -17.53 -10.76
N LEU A 83 6.42 -16.58 -9.87
CA LEU A 83 7.44 -15.93 -9.04
C LEU A 83 8.19 -16.94 -8.17
N LYS A 84 7.46 -17.90 -7.58
CA LYS A 84 8.06 -18.96 -6.78
C LYS A 84 8.99 -19.86 -7.61
N GLU A 85 8.59 -20.24 -8.82
CA GLU A 85 9.42 -21.03 -9.73
C GLU A 85 10.74 -20.32 -10.08
N TYR A 86 10.69 -19.01 -10.32
CA TYR A 86 11.89 -18.24 -10.64
C TYR A 86 12.76 -17.98 -9.41
N GLU A 87 12.16 -17.77 -8.23
CA GLU A 87 12.90 -17.69 -6.96
C GLU A 87 13.64 -18.99 -6.66
N ASP A 88 13.01 -20.15 -6.90
CA ASP A 88 13.62 -21.48 -6.75
C ASP A 88 14.79 -21.72 -7.73
N LYS A 89 14.79 -21.02 -8.87
CA LYS A 89 15.90 -20.99 -9.84
C LYS A 89 16.98 -19.96 -9.48
N GLY A 90 16.84 -19.23 -8.36
CA GLY A 90 17.82 -18.30 -7.83
C GLY A 90 17.63 -16.83 -8.22
N LEU A 91 16.49 -16.46 -8.85
CA LEU A 91 16.15 -15.04 -9.06
C LEU A 91 15.69 -14.39 -7.74
N ASN A 92 16.01 -13.12 -7.57
CA ASN A 92 15.56 -12.37 -6.40
C ASN A 92 14.13 -11.86 -6.64
N VAL A 93 13.15 -12.43 -5.96
CA VAL A 93 11.80 -11.88 -5.84
C VAL A 93 11.72 -11.01 -4.60
N VAL A 94 11.13 -9.84 -4.69
CA VAL A 94 11.12 -8.82 -3.65
C VAL A 94 9.73 -8.67 -3.02
N PRO A 95 9.61 -8.66 -1.70
CA PRO A 95 10.66 -9.02 -0.73
C PRO A 95 11.00 -10.51 -0.81
N SER A 96 10.02 -11.38 -1.10
CA SER A 96 10.13 -12.80 -1.42
C SER A 96 8.87 -13.29 -2.14
N ALA A 97 8.96 -14.39 -2.88
CA ALA A 97 7.77 -15.02 -3.46
C ALA A 97 6.76 -15.44 -2.37
N ARG A 98 7.26 -15.94 -1.22
CA ARG A 98 6.40 -16.26 -0.06
C ARG A 98 5.63 -15.04 0.44
N ALA A 99 6.29 -13.90 0.63
CA ALA A 99 5.63 -12.67 1.07
C ALA A 99 4.52 -12.26 0.09
N THR A 100 4.79 -12.27 -1.22
CA THR A 100 3.82 -11.94 -2.26
C THR A 100 2.63 -12.91 -2.24
N ILE A 101 2.86 -14.21 -2.14
CA ILE A 101 1.80 -15.24 -2.07
C ILE A 101 0.92 -15.06 -0.82
N MET A 102 1.55 -14.84 0.34
CA MET A 102 0.82 -14.71 1.61
C MET A 102 -0.04 -13.46 1.67
N THR A 103 0.42 -12.35 1.13
CA THR A 103 -0.29 -11.06 1.19
C THR A 103 -1.33 -10.86 0.10
N MET A 104 -1.20 -11.56 -1.04
CA MET A 104 -2.28 -11.61 -2.03
C MET A 104 -3.55 -12.31 -1.52
N ASN A 105 -3.40 -13.17 -0.53
CA ASN A 105 -4.49 -13.87 0.14
C ASN A 105 -4.59 -13.35 1.58
N ARG A 106 -5.51 -12.42 1.83
CA ARG A 106 -5.71 -11.82 3.17
C ARG A 106 -5.94 -12.84 4.28
N ASP A 107 -6.49 -14.00 3.95
CA ASP A 107 -6.67 -15.11 4.87
C ASP A 107 -5.32 -15.70 5.33
N ARG A 108 -4.36 -15.83 4.42
CA ARG A 108 -3.06 -16.43 4.75
C ARG A 108 -2.23 -15.57 5.67
N ILE A 109 -2.10 -14.28 5.38
CA ILE A 109 -1.32 -13.38 6.26
C ILE A 109 -1.96 -13.22 7.64
N ARG A 110 -3.29 -13.26 7.70
CA ARG A 110 -4.02 -13.27 8.97
C ARG A 110 -3.73 -14.53 9.78
N GLU A 111 -3.72 -15.69 9.12
CA GLU A 111 -3.40 -16.97 9.76
C GLU A 111 -1.97 -17.01 10.30
N VAL A 112 -1.00 -16.54 9.51
CA VAL A 112 0.40 -16.39 9.96
C VAL A 112 0.46 -15.52 11.21
N ALA A 113 -0.15 -14.34 11.20
CA ALA A 113 -0.10 -13.43 12.34
C ALA A 113 -0.80 -14.01 13.58
N ALA A 114 -2.03 -14.52 13.43
CA ALA A 114 -2.86 -14.96 14.54
C ALA A 114 -2.45 -16.32 15.09
N THR A 115 -2.21 -17.30 14.23
CA THR A 115 -2.08 -18.72 14.61
C THR A 115 -0.63 -19.15 14.68
N GLU A 116 0.19 -18.82 13.67
CA GLU A 116 1.58 -19.25 13.65
C GLU A 116 2.45 -18.42 14.59
N LEU A 117 2.23 -17.10 14.63
CA LEU A 117 3.02 -16.16 15.44
C LEU A 117 2.34 -15.74 16.75
N GLY A 118 1.06 -16.08 16.97
CA GLY A 118 0.31 -15.75 18.17
C GLY A 118 0.20 -14.25 18.45
N LEU A 119 0.14 -13.43 17.40
CA LEU A 119 0.09 -11.98 17.53
C LEU A 119 -1.34 -11.46 17.73
N PRO A 120 -1.52 -10.31 18.38
CA PRO A 120 -2.83 -9.69 18.53
C PRO A 120 -3.47 -9.36 17.19
N THR A 121 -4.62 -9.99 16.89
CA THR A 121 -5.45 -9.71 15.70
C THR A 121 -6.91 -9.58 16.13
N SER A 122 -7.78 -9.04 15.25
CA SER A 122 -9.21 -9.18 15.46
C SER A 122 -9.62 -10.65 15.50
N LYS A 123 -10.62 -11.02 16.30
CA LYS A 123 -11.25 -12.34 16.21
C LYS A 123 -11.90 -12.47 14.83
N TYR A 124 -11.68 -13.59 14.15
CA TYR A 124 -12.19 -13.79 12.80
C TYR A 124 -12.64 -15.24 12.56
N LEU A 125 -13.50 -15.40 11.58
CA LEU A 125 -13.91 -16.68 10.98
C LEU A 125 -14.07 -16.52 9.48
N TYR A 126 -13.91 -17.60 8.75
CA TYR A 126 -14.14 -17.64 7.30
C TYR A 126 -15.47 -18.29 6.96
N ALA A 127 -16.02 -17.91 5.78
CA ALA A 127 -17.21 -18.50 5.25
C ALA A 127 -17.13 -18.59 3.70
N GLU A 128 -17.58 -19.70 3.13
CA GLU A 128 -17.64 -19.95 1.70
C GLU A 128 -19.11 -20.03 1.19
N THR A 129 -20.05 -20.08 2.13
CA THR A 129 -21.50 -20.04 1.88
C THR A 129 -22.18 -19.02 2.78
N LEU A 130 -23.40 -18.61 2.40
CA LEU A 130 -24.21 -17.71 3.22
C LEU A 130 -24.55 -18.30 4.58
N GLU A 131 -24.79 -19.61 4.64
CA GLU A 131 -25.08 -20.32 5.89
C GLU A 131 -23.90 -20.28 6.83
N GLU A 132 -22.69 -20.62 6.34
CA GLU A 132 -21.44 -20.50 7.10
C GLU A 132 -21.19 -19.06 7.56
N MET A 133 -21.54 -18.04 6.73
CA MET A 133 -21.41 -16.65 7.12
C MET A 133 -22.35 -16.27 8.25
N ARG A 134 -23.60 -16.74 8.24
CA ARG A 134 -24.54 -16.54 9.36
C ARG A 134 -24.00 -17.14 10.65
N ASP A 135 -23.47 -18.36 10.57
CA ASP A 135 -22.83 -19.02 11.72
C ASP A 135 -21.58 -18.27 12.20
N ALA A 136 -20.75 -17.79 11.26
CA ALA A 136 -19.57 -16.99 11.59
C ALA A 136 -19.95 -15.68 12.30
N VAL A 137 -20.96 -14.95 11.80
CA VAL A 137 -21.45 -13.72 12.45
C VAL A 137 -22.00 -14.01 13.84
N ALA A 138 -22.75 -15.11 14.01
CA ALA A 138 -23.26 -15.51 15.33
C ALA A 138 -22.14 -15.81 16.35
N LYS A 139 -21.03 -16.40 15.90
CA LYS A 139 -19.87 -16.75 16.73
C LYS A 139 -18.91 -15.56 16.98
N VAL A 140 -18.72 -14.70 15.98
CA VAL A 140 -17.88 -13.49 16.09
C VAL A 140 -18.58 -12.44 16.94
N GLY A 141 -19.90 -12.29 16.73
CA GLY A 141 -20.74 -11.27 17.34
C GLY A 141 -20.92 -10.05 16.45
N THR A 142 -21.91 -9.22 16.75
CA THR A 142 -22.15 -7.93 16.09
C THR A 142 -21.85 -6.77 17.04
N PRO A 143 -21.33 -5.63 16.53
CA PRO A 143 -20.98 -5.40 15.13
C PRO A 143 -19.77 -6.21 14.68
N CYS A 144 -19.75 -6.60 13.39
CA CYS A 144 -18.60 -7.25 12.76
C CYS A 144 -18.38 -6.68 11.36
N VAL A 145 -17.22 -6.92 10.79
CA VAL A 145 -16.85 -6.51 9.43
C VAL A 145 -16.76 -7.74 8.54
N VAL A 146 -17.42 -7.69 7.39
CA VAL A 146 -17.35 -8.73 6.37
C VAL A 146 -16.57 -8.20 5.19
N LYS A 147 -15.58 -8.97 4.75
CA LYS A 147 -14.70 -8.61 3.62
C LYS A 147 -14.54 -9.82 2.70
N PRO A 148 -14.52 -9.64 1.36
CA PRO A 148 -13.98 -10.68 0.48
C PRO A 148 -12.52 -10.95 0.80
N VAL A 149 -12.11 -12.22 0.75
CA VAL A 149 -10.69 -12.60 0.97
C VAL A 149 -9.80 -12.02 -0.13
N MET A 150 -10.30 -11.95 -1.37
CA MET A 150 -9.62 -11.31 -2.50
C MET A 150 -10.40 -10.08 -2.96
N SER A 151 -9.97 -8.91 -2.53
CA SER A 151 -10.49 -7.61 -2.98
C SER A 151 -9.44 -6.53 -2.75
N SER A 152 -9.59 -5.36 -3.37
CA SER A 152 -8.77 -4.18 -3.14
C SER A 152 -9.65 -2.96 -2.87
N SER A 153 -9.10 -1.97 -2.15
CA SER A 153 -9.77 -0.69 -1.91
C SER A 153 -11.17 -0.85 -1.29
N GLY A 154 -11.32 -1.74 -0.31
CA GLY A 154 -12.56 -1.92 0.44
C GLY A 154 -13.77 -2.42 -0.36
N LYS A 155 -13.60 -2.87 -1.62
CA LYS A 155 -14.70 -3.38 -2.44
C LYS A 155 -15.30 -4.64 -1.82
N GLY A 156 -16.62 -4.66 -1.68
CA GLY A 156 -17.33 -5.75 -1.05
C GLY A 156 -17.22 -5.78 0.48
N GLN A 157 -16.55 -4.82 1.11
CA GLN A 157 -16.47 -4.71 2.56
C GLN A 157 -17.70 -4.01 3.13
N SER A 158 -18.28 -4.56 4.20
CA SER A 158 -19.41 -3.97 4.91
C SER A 158 -19.33 -4.22 6.41
N THR A 159 -19.91 -3.31 7.19
CA THR A 159 -20.10 -3.49 8.63
C THR A 159 -21.49 -4.04 8.88
N VAL A 160 -21.57 -5.24 9.45
CA VAL A 160 -22.80 -5.91 9.86
C VAL A 160 -23.10 -5.52 11.30
N LYS A 161 -24.14 -4.72 11.50
CA LYS A 161 -24.53 -4.22 12.83
C LYS A 161 -25.54 -5.11 13.53
N SER A 162 -26.25 -5.96 12.78
CA SER A 162 -27.33 -6.84 13.27
C SER A 162 -27.47 -8.07 12.36
N ALA A 163 -28.07 -9.14 12.84
CA ALA A 163 -28.21 -10.41 12.11
C ALA A 163 -29.02 -10.30 10.81
N ASP A 164 -29.96 -9.39 10.74
CA ASP A 164 -30.80 -9.13 9.54
C ASP A 164 -30.03 -8.49 8.38
N ALA A 165 -28.86 -7.91 8.65
CA ALA A 165 -28.00 -7.33 7.60
C ALA A 165 -27.03 -8.35 6.95
N VAL A 166 -27.00 -9.59 7.41
CA VAL A 166 -26.01 -10.60 6.98
C VAL A 166 -26.17 -10.95 5.50
N ASP A 167 -27.41 -11.16 5.03
CA ASP A 167 -27.69 -11.57 3.65
C ASP A 167 -27.25 -10.49 2.65
N ALA A 168 -27.61 -9.23 2.92
CA ALA A 168 -27.18 -8.11 2.10
C ALA A 168 -25.64 -7.92 2.10
N ALA A 169 -25.00 -8.17 3.23
CA ALA A 169 -23.54 -8.11 3.34
C ALA A 169 -22.84 -9.23 2.55
N TRP A 170 -23.45 -10.43 2.51
CA TRP A 170 -22.97 -11.53 1.68
C TRP A 170 -23.04 -11.19 0.19
N ASP A 171 -24.20 -10.74 -0.27
CA ASP A 171 -24.42 -10.38 -1.68
C ASP A 171 -23.45 -9.28 -2.12
N TYR A 172 -23.25 -8.27 -1.27
CA TYR A 172 -22.29 -7.20 -1.55
C TYR A 172 -20.84 -7.70 -1.57
N ALA A 173 -20.46 -8.58 -0.65
CA ALA A 173 -19.14 -9.17 -0.62
C ALA A 173 -18.89 -10.03 -1.87
N VAL A 174 -19.84 -10.87 -2.28
CA VAL A 174 -19.74 -11.70 -3.49
C VAL A 174 -19.60 -10.86 -4.74
N ALA A 175 -20.38 -9.76 -4.86
CA ALA A 175 -20.28 -8.83 -5.99
C ALA A 175 -18.93 -8.08 -6.06
N GLY A 176 -18.28 -7.87 -4.93
CA GLY A 176 -16.97 -7.20 -4.83
C GLY A 176 -15.74 -8.12 -4.93
N MET A 177 -15.94 -9.42 -5.01
CA MET A 177 -14.86 -10.40 -5.08
C MET A 177 -14.05 -10.28 -6.37
N ARG A 178 -12.75 -10.58 -6.25
CA ARG A 178 -11.84 -10.80 -7.38
C ARG A 178 -11.38 -12.26 -7.39
N GLY A 179 -11.10 -12.79 -8.58
CA GLY A 179 -10.68 -14.19 -8.76
C GLY A 179 -11.85 -15.17 -8.71
N ASP A 180 -11.54 -16.45 -8.59
CA ASP A 180 -12.46 -17.59 -8.71
C ASP A 180 -12.88 -18.19 -7.35
N ARG A 181 -12.26 -17.73 -6.24
CA ARG A 181 -12.49 -18.28 -4.90
C ARG A 181 -13.54 -17.47 -4.15
N LYS A 182 -14.74 -18.04 -3.99
CA LYS A 182 -15.81 -17.46 -3.16
C LYS A 182 -15.53 -17.72 -1.68
N ARG A 183 -14.92 -16.74 -1.03
CA ARG A 183 -14.64 -16.80 0.41
C ARG A 183 -14.67 -15.41 1.01
N VAL A 184 -15.31 -15.27 2.16
CA VAL A 184 -15.31 -14.04 2.97
C VAL A 184 -14.64 -14.29 4.31
N ILE A 185 -14.11 -13.23 4.90
CA ILE A 185 -13.70 -13.16 6.30
C ILE A 185 -14.73 -12.33 7.06
N VAL A 186 -15.15 -12.84 8.21
CA VAL A 186 -16.00 -12.16 9.19
C VAL A 186 -15.09 -11.82 10.38
N GLU A 187 -14.85 -10.53 10.60
CA GLU A 187 -13.96 -10.02 11.66
C GLU A 187 -14.75 -9.27 12.72
N ALA A 188 -14.41 -9.47 13.99
CA ALA A 188 -14.94 -8.65 15.07
C ALA A 188 -14.64 -7.17 14.82
N PHE A 189 -15.62 -6.31 14.99
CA PHE A 189 -15.42 -4.87 14.90
C PHE A 189 -14.54 -4.41 16.07
N ILE A 190 -13.45 -3.75 15.76
CA ILE A 190 -12.54 -3.17 16.74
C ILE A 190 -12.90 -1.69 16.90
N ALA A 191 -13.30 -1.31 18.10
CA ALA A 191 -13.46 0.09 18.48
C ALA A 191 -12.08 0.67 18.81
N PHE A 192 -11.36 1.10 17.79
CA PHE A 192 -10.02 1.69 17.91
C PHE A 192 -10.10 3.21 18.08
N ASP A 193 -9.05 3.80 18.60
CA ASP A 193 -8.90 5.25 18.70
C ASP A 193 -8.40 5.84 17.39
N TYR A 194 -7.46 5.15 16.73
CA TYR A 194 -6.90 5.51 15.41
C TYR A 194 -6.23 4.33 14.73
N GLU A 195 -6.00 4.47 13.42
CA GLU A 195 -5.24 3.54 12.59
C GLU A 195 -3.87 4.11 12.27
N ILE A 196 -2.87 3.23 12.15
CA ILE A 196 -1.54 3.59 11.68
C ILE A 196 -1.03 2.62 10.61
N THR A 197 -0.15 3.13 9.77
CA THR A 197 0.78 2.32 8.97
C THR A 197 2.19 2.46 9.54
N LEU A 198 2.85 1.35 9.80
CA LEU A 198 4.26 1.30 10.17
C LEU A 198 5.06 0.76 8.99
N LEU A 199 5.75 1.66 8.27
CA LEU A 199 6.67 1.24 7.22
C LEU A 199 7.87 0.54 7.85
N THR A 200 8.02 -0.73 7.50
CA THR A 200 9.00 -1.65 8.05
C THR A 200 9.91 -2.12 6.94
N ILE A 201 11.19 -1.84 7.05
CA ILE A 201 12.17 -2.12 6.00
C ILE A 201 13.09 -3.24 6.47
N ARG A 202 13.02 -4.39 5.79
CA ARG A 202 13.93 -5.50 6.04
C ARG A 202 15.11 -5.40 5.10
N THR A 203 16.30 -5.23 5.68
CA THR A 203 17.57 -5.09 4.99
C THR A 203 18.51 -6.24 5.34
N ARG A 204 19.66 -6.32 4.65
CA ARG A 204 20.71 -7.29 4.99
C ARG A 204 21.34 -7.04 6.37
N GLN A 205 21.22 -5.82 6.91
CA GLN A 205 21.75 -5.43 8.22
C GLN A 205 20.71 -5.57 9.36
N GLY A 206 19.48 -5.91 9.04
CA GLY A 206 18.37 -6.04 10.01
C GLY A 206 17.12 -5.29 9.57
N VAL A 207 16.20 -5.12 10.51
CA VAL A 207 14.93 -4.41 10.27
C VAL A 207 15.04 -2.98 10.80
N VAL A 208 14.65 -2.01 9.99
CA VAL A 208 14.52 -0.60 10.37
C VAL A 208 13.09 -0.14 10.14
N PHE A 209 12.66 0.92 10.83
CA PHE A 209 11.30 1.42 10.83
C PHE A 209 11.29 2.90 10.52
N CYS A 210 10.27 3.36 9.77
CA CYS A 210 9.87 4.76 9.82
C CYS A 210 9.08 5.03 11.10
N ASP A 211 8.90 6.31 11.44
CA ASP A 211 7.93 6.66 12.46
C ASP A 211 6.50 6.33 11.98
N PRO A 212 5.58 6.00 12.91
CA PRO A 212 4.21 5.67 12.55
C PRO A 212 3.52 6.75 11.73
N ILE A 213 2.79 6.32 10.70
CA ILE A 213 1.99 7.17 9.83
C ILE A 213 0.54 7.04 10.23
N GLY A 214 -0.09 8.15 10.66
CA GLY A 214 -1.54 8.23 10.80
C GLY A 214 -2.19 8.44 9.45
N HIS A 215 -3.37 7.91 9.27
CA HIS A 215 -4.10 8.07 8.01
C HIS A 215 -5.61 8.11 8.20
N ARG A 216 -6.30 8.62 7.20
CA ARG A 216 -7.75 8.61 7.09
C ARG A 216 -8.16 7.94 5.79
N GLN A 217 -9.11 7.04 5.88
CA GLN A 217 -9.71 6.34 4.76
C GLN A 217 -11.19 6.76 4.60
N GLU A 218 -11.67 6.75 3.36
CA GLU A 218 -13.09 6.82 3.03
C GLU A 218 -13.43 5.70 2.05
N ARG A 219 -14.49 4.98 2.30
CA ARG A 219 -14.91 3.83 1.48
C ARG A 219 -13.82 2.77 1.31
N GLY A 220 -12.91 2.66 2.30
CA GLY A 220 -11.75 1.79 2.23
C GLY A 220 -10.61 2.28 1.33
N ASP A 221 -10.69 3.53 0.84
CA ASP A 221 -9.63 4.17 0.07
C ASP A 221 -8.94 5.25 0.88
N TYR A 222 -7.62 5.30 0.78
CA TYR A 222 -6.76 6.32 1.36
C TYR A 222 -7.15 7.72 0.88
N GLN A 223 -7.26 8.67 1.81
CA GLN A 223 -7.58 10.07 1.55
C GLN A 223 -6.48 11.03 1.98
N GLU A 224 -5.93 10.81 3.15
CA GLU A 224 -4.84 11.61 3.71
C GLU A 224 -3.99 10.78 4.67
N SER A 225 -2.71 11.14 4.79
CA SER A 225 -1.80 10.59 5.79
C SER A 225 -0.93 11.68 6.38
N TRP A 226 -0.37 11.43 7.55
CA TRP A 226 0.43 12.41 8.29
C TRP A 226 1.48 11.77 9.17
N GLN A 227 2.54 12.51 9.42
CA GLN A 227 3.62 12.23 10.38
C GLN A 227 4.04 13.52 11.12
N PRO A 228 4.40 13.41 12.41
CA PRO A 228 4.29 12.23 13.27
C PRO A 228 2.84 11.95 13.65
N THR A 229 2.58 10.70 14.06
CA THR A 229 1.31 10.33 14.69
C THR A 229 1.52 10.22 16.20
N PRO A 230 0.71 10.93 17.03
CA PRO A 230 0.82 10.81 18.47
C PRO A 230 0.52 9.39 18.92
N MET A 231 1.50 8.72 19.52
CA MET A 231 1.39 7.39 20.12
C MET A 231 2.16 7.36 21.43
N THR A 232 1.75 6.48 22.36
CA THR A 232 2.58 6.21 23.55
C THR A 232 3.83 5.43 23.12
N ALA A 233 4.94 5.61 23.84
CA ALA A 233 6.17 4.88 23.54
C ALA A 233 5.99 3.36 23.58
N GLU A 234 5.16 2.86 24.51
CA GLU A 234 4.83 1.45 24.64
C GLU A 234 4.07 0.93 23.39
N ALA A 235 3.11 1.70 22.87
CA ALA A 235 2.38 1.32 21.66
C ALA A 235 3.28 1.33 20.40
N VAL A 236 4.21 2.26 20.32
CA VAL A 236 5.21 2.29 19.21
C VAL A 236 6.09 1.04 19.26
N GLU A 237 6.64 0.71 20.43
CA GLU A 237 7.50 -0.48 20.58
C GLU A 237 6.74 -1.79 20.33
N GLU A 238 5.48 -1.87 20.76
CA GLU A 238 4.63 -3.04 20.46
C GLU A 238 4.32 -3.16 18.96
N ALA A 239 4.01 -2.05 18.27
CA ALA A 239 3.83 -2.05 16.81
C ALA A 239 5.10 -2.54 16.09
N LYS A 240 6.28 -2.05 16.49
CA LYS A 240 7.57 -2.50 15.95
C LYS A 240 7.83 -3.98 16.21
N ARG A 241 7.51 -4.46 17.42
CA ARG A 241 7.68 -5.88 17.80
C ARG A 241 6.81 -6.78 16.90
N ILE A 242 5.53 -6.42 16.73
CA ILE A 242 4.58 -7.18 15.89
C ILE A 242 5.03 -7.13 14.42
N ALA A 243 5.31 -5.94 13.89
CA ALA A 243 5.77 -5.79 12.50
C ALA A 243 7.04 -6.61 12.23
N LYS A 244 8.03 -6.52 13.14
CA LYS A 244 9.28 -7.28 13.00
C LYS A 244 9.02 -8.79 12.96
N ALA A 245 8.16 -9.32 13.83
CA ALA A 245 7.85 -10.74 13.87
C ALA A 245 7.26 -11.22 12.54
N VAL A 246 6.31 -10.47 11.96
CA VAL A 246 5.68 -10.83 10.69
C VAL A 246 6.67 -10.73 9.52
N VAL A 247 7.44 -9.64 9.42
CA VAL A 247 8.36 -9.47 8.28
C VAL A 247 9.56 -10.42 8.34
N ASP A 248 9.98 -10.83 9.54
CA ASP A 248 11.04 -11.85 9.68
C ASP A 248 10.54 -13.23 9.25
N ASP A 249 9.28 -13.58 9.56
CA ASP A 249 8.66 -14.82 9.08
C ASP A 249 8.48 -14.84 7.56
N LEU A 250 8.04 -13.73 6.97
CA LEU A 250 7.87 -13.62 5.52
C LEU A 250 9.19 -13.65 4.75
N GLY A 251 10.27 -13.21 5.36
CA GLY A 251 11.61 -13.23 4.79
C GLY A 251 11.83 -12.20 3.68
N GLY A 252 12.96 -12.37 2.94
CA GLY A 252 13.37 -11.49 1.85
C GLY A 252 13.85 -10.11 2.30
N TYR A 253 14.04 -9.20 1.36
CA TYR A 253 14.50 -7.83 1.61
C TYR A 253 13.63 -6.84 0.83
N GLY A 254 13.21 -5.77 1.48
CA GLY A 254 12.34 -4.76 0.90
C GLY A 254 11.56 -4.01 1.97
N LEU A 255 10.60 -3.23 1.53
CA LEU A 255 9.70 -2.48 2.39
C LEU A 255 8.37 -3.22 2.54
N PHE A 256 7.82 -3.15 3.74
CA PHE A 256 6.51 -3.65 4.11
C PHE A 256 5.70 -2.52 4.76
N GLY A 257 4.49 -2.28 4.26
CA GLY A 257 3.50 -1.43 4.91
C GLY A 257 2.66 -2.29 5.87
N VAL A 258 2.86 -2.12 7.18
CA VAL A 258 2.12 -2.88 8.19
C VAL A 258 1.07 -2.00 8.84
N GLU A 259 -0.19 -2.40 8.76
CA GLU A 259 -1.31 -1.63 9.29
C GLU A 259 -1.76 -2.16 10.65
N PHE A 260 -2.09 -1.23 11.54
CA PHE A 260 -2.53 -1.52 12.91
C PHE A 260 -3.73 -0.69 13.31
N PHE A 261 -4.62 -1.29 14.09
CA PHE A 261 -5.56 -0.59 14.94
C PHE A 261 -4.92 -0.33 16.30
N VAL A 262 -5.08 0.88 16.83
CA VAL A 262 -4.53 1.27 18.13
C VAL A 262 -5.66 1.73 19.05
N LYS A 263 -5.68 1.18 20.27
CA LYS A 263 -6.61 1.55 21.32
C LYS A 263 -5.85 1.75 22.63
N GLY A 264 -5.65 2.98 23.03
CA GLY A 264 -4.78 3.31 24.14
C GLY A 264 -3.36 2.78 23.92
N ARG A 265 -2.99 1.72 24.67
CA ARG A 265 -1.68 1.03 24.53
C ARG A 265 -1.78 -0.28 23.74
N GLU A 266 -2.99 -0.73 23.45
CA GLU A 266 -3.23 -1.97 22.72
C GLU A 266 -2.99 -1.74 21.22
N VAL A 267 -2.17 -2.60 20.62
CA VAL A 267 -1.85 -2.57 19.19
C VAL A 267 -2.28 -3.89 18.57
N ILE A 268 -3.13 -3.81 17.56
CA ILE A 268 -3.77 -4.97 16.93
C ILE A 268 -3.37 -4.98 15.44
N PHE A 269 -2.76 -6.07 15.00
CA PHE A 269 -2.40 -6.27 13.60
C PHE A 269 -3.65 -6.32 12.72
N SER A 270 -3.67 -5.49 11.68
CA SER A 270 -4.77 -5.41 10.71
C SER A 270 -4.40 -6.06 9.38
N GLU A 271 -3.41 -5.53 8.69
CA GLU A 271 -3.02 -5.98 7.34
C GLU A 271 -1.52 -5.73 7.10
N LEU A 272 -0.98 -6.34 6.04
CA LEU A 272 0.39 -6.10 5.58
C LEU A 272 0.44 -6.11 4.06
N SER A 273 1.10 -5.11 3.50
CA SER A 273 1.49 -5.03 2.09
C SER A 273 3.01 -5.22 1.96
N PRO A 274 3.53 -6.15 1.14
CA PRO A 274 4.96 -6.41 0.99
C PRO A 274 5.60 -5.50 -0.06
N ARG A 275 5.25 -4.22 -0.03
CA ARG A 275 5.59 -3.18 -1.01
C ARG A 275 5.35 -1.79 -0.42
N PRO A 276 5.75 -0.70 -1.11
CA PRO A 276 5.34 0.66 -0.76
C PRO A 276 3.82 0.79 -0.55
N HIS A 277 3.42 1.62 0.39
CA HIS A 277 2.04 1.75 0.83
C HIS A 277 1.49 3.15 0.51
N ASP A 278 0.22 3.25 0.11
CA ASP A 278 -0.42 4.53 -0.24
C ASP A 278 -0.23 5.61 0.82
N THR A 279 -0.34 5.23 2.10
CA THR A 279 -0.17 6.16 3.22
C THR A 279 1.27 6.66 3.34
N GLY A 280 2.22 5.91 2.82
CA GLY A 280 3.64 6.27 2.79
C GLY A 280 4.00 7.42 1.84
N MET A 281 3.06 7.86 0.98
CA MET A 281 3.26 9.05 0.13
C MET A 281 3.68 10.29 0.94
N VAL A 282 3.27 10.42 2.20
CA VAL A 282 3.71 11.52 3.07
C VAL A 282 5.23 11.54 3.24
N THR A 283 5.91 10.40 3.13
CA THR A 283 7.37 10.30 3.27
C THR A 283 8.15 11.04 2.18
N LEU A 284 7.49 11.39 1.08
CA LEU A 284 8.09 12.22 0.02
C LEU A 284 8.45 13.63 0.49
N ILE A 285 7.86 14.10 1.59
CA ILE A 285 8.13 15.42 2.16
C ILE A 285 8.51 15.37 3.64
N SER A 286 8.06 14.35 4.38
CA SER A 286 8.19 14.28 5.83
C SER A 286 9.59 13.85 6.30
N GLN A 287 10.37 13.16 5.48
CA GLN A 287 11.65 12.58 5.89
C GLN A 287 12.72 12.60 4.80
N ASN A 288 13.97 12.40 5.20
CA ASN A 288 15.15 12.46 4.31
C ASN A 288 15.21 11.36 3.25
N LEU A 289 14.58 10.21 3.50
CA LEU A 289 14.46 9.09 2.56
C LEU A 289 12.98 8.71 2.49
N SER A 290 12.37 8.85 1.32
CA SER A 290 11.01 8.39 1.09
C SER A 290 10.91 6.86 1.22
N GLU A 291 9.69 6.34 1.39
CA GLU A 291 9.46 4.89 1.38
C GLU A 291 10.01 4.22 0.11
N PHE A 292 9.99 4.93 -1.02
CA PHE A 292 10.51 4.46 -2.30
C PHE A 292 12.04 4.39 -2.30
N ASP A 293 12.72 5.38 -1.70
CA ASP A 293 14.17 5.37 -1.53
C ASP A 293 14.59 4.23 -0.59
N LEU A 294 13.83 4.01 0.48
CA LEU A 294 14.06 2.94 1.44
C LEU A 294 13.88 1.57 0.79
N HIS A 295 12.82 1.39 -0.01
CA HIS A 295 12.56 0.16 -0.76
C HIS A 295 13.67 -0.12 -1.76
N ALA A 296 14.04 0.86 -2.58
CA ALA A 296 15.12 0.73 -3.56
C ALA A 296 16.46 0.38 -2.90
N ARG A 297 16.81 1.03 -1.77
CA ARG A 297 18.04 0.71 -1.01
C ARG A 297 18.01 -0.70 -0.45
N ALA A 298 16.89 -1.15 0.12
CA ALA A 298 16.77 -2.50 0.66
C ALA A 298 16.95 -3.57 -0.42
N ILE A 299 16.34 -3.40 -1.59
CA ILE A 299 16.46 -4.29 -2.75
C ILE A 299 17.91 -4.35 -3.24
N LEU A 300 18.53 -3.20 -3.45
CA LEU A 300 19.89 -3.09 -3.97
C LEU A 300 20.96 -3.42 -2.92
N GLY A 301 20.57 -3.74 -1.69
CA GLY A 301 21.49 -4.04 -0.59
C GLY A 301 22.33 -2.84 -0.15
N LEU A 302 21.82 -1.62 -0.37
CA LEU A 302 22.47 -0.37 0.02
C LEU A 302 22.16 -0.03 1.48
N PRO A 303 23.07 0.68 2.18
CA PRO A 303 22.86 1.04 3.58
C PRO A 303 21.75 2.06 3.75
N ILE A 304 21.04 1.95 4.89
CA ILE A 304 20.09 2.93 5.40
C ILE A 304 20.65 3.45 6.72
N PRO A 305 21.46 4.52 6.70
CA PRO A 305 22.18 4.96 7.90
C PRO A 305 21.27 5.59 8.95
N SER A 306 20.26 6.35 8.50
CA SER A 306 19.24 6.97 9.36
C SER A 306 18.02 7.38 8.56
N ILE A 307 16.87 7.38 9.24
CA ILE A 307 15.63 7.97 8.77
C ILE A 307 15.36 9.15 9.71
N THR A 308 15.29 10.36 9.14
CA THR A 308 15.15 11.61 9.92
C THR A 308 13.95 12.36 9.41
N GLN A 309 13.04 12.73 10.32
CA GLN A 309 11.89 13.56 9.99
C GLN A 309 12.28 15.04 9.85
N HIS A 310 11.64 15.73 8.91
CA HIS A 310 11.80 17.16 8.67
C HIS A 310 10.89 18.01 9.56
N GLY A 311 9.76 17.46 9.99
CA GLY A 311 8.74 18.13 10.80
C GLY A 311 7.33 17.58 10.53
N PRO A 312 6.33 18.17 11.18
CA PRO A 312 4.93 17.80 10.95
C PRO A 312 4.55 17.90 9.49
N SER A 313 4.09 16.80 8.92
CA SER A 313 3.83 16.69 7.48
C SER A 313 2.55 15.94 7.20
N ALA A 314 1.94 16.21 6.05
CA ALA A 314 0.75 15.51 5.61
C ALA A 314 0.70 15.37 4.08
N SER A 315 -0.10 14.43 3.63
CA SER A 315 -0.49 14.28 2.23
C SER A 315 -2.01 14.24 2.11
N ALA A 316 -2.55 14.72 0.98
CA ALA A 316 -3.96 14.65 0.65
C ALA A 316 -4.14 14.28 -0.81
N VAL A 317 -5.12 13.42 -1.12
CA VAL A 317 -5.34 12.91 -2.48
C VAL A 317 -6.06 13.93 -3.37
N ILE A 318 -5.74 13.87 -4.67
CA ILE A 318 -6.48 14.54 -5.74
C ILE A 318 -7.30 13.45 -6.44
N LEU A 319 -8.62 13.57 -6.40
CA LEU A 319 -9.56 12.56 -6.90
C LEU A 319 -10.24 13.02 -8.19
N ALA A 320 -10.46 12.09 -9.11
CA ALA A 320 -11.35 12.27 -10.24
C ALA A 320 -12.81 12.05 -9.82
N ASP A 321 -13.74 12.69 -10.54
CA ASP A 321 -15.18 12.64 -10.30
C ASP A 321 -15.97 11.99 -11.43
N CYS A 322 -15.39 11.79 -12.62
CA CYS A 322 -16.04 11.08 -13.72
C CYS A 322 -15.05 10.22 -14.54
N ASP A 323 -15.62 9.40 -15.44
CA ASP A 323 -14.86 8.61 -16.41
C ASP A 323 -14.47 9.48 -17.60
N SER A 324 -13.17 9.54 -17.92
CA SER A 324 -12.66 10.18 -19.14
C SER A 324 -11.30 9.63 -19.53
N ALA A 325 -11.04 9.64 -20.83
CA ALA A 325 -9.70 9.47 -21.41
C ALA A 325 -9.13 10.79 -21.95
N ASP A 326 -9.93 11.87 -21.95
CA ASP A 326 -9.51 13.21 -22.38
C ASP A 326 -9.80 14.20 -21.26
N PHE A 327 -8.75 14.59 -20.55
CA PHE A 327 -8.81 15.51 -19.42
C PHE A 327 -7.49 16.28 -19.28
N ALA A 328 -7.57 17.44 -18.67
CA ALA A 328 -6.42 18.25 -18.25
C ALA A 328 -6.35 18.36 -16.73
N VAL A 329 -5.17 18.67 -16.22
CA VAL A 329 -4.93 18.94 -14.78
C VAL A 329 -4.58 20.42 -14.66
N ASP A 330 -5.44 21.17 -14.01
CA ASP A 330 -5.31 22.61 -13.80
C ASP A 330 -5.09 22.92 -12.32
N GLY A 331 -4.62 24.14 -11.99
CA GLY A 331 -4.47 24.61 -10.61
C GLY A 331 -3.24 24.11 -9.86
N VAL A 332 -2.30 23.44 -10.54
CA VAL A 332 -1.05 22.95 -9.89
C VAL A 332 -0.18 24.11 -9.40
N ALA A 333 -0.09 25.21 -10.17
CA ALA A 333 0.67 26.39 -9.76
C ALA A 333 0.08 27.02 -8.49
N GLU A 334 -1.24 27.14 -8.42
CA GLU A 334 -1.97 27.66 -7.28
C GLU A 334 -1.86 26.77 -6.05
N ALA A 335 -1.83 25.45 -6.26
CA ALA A 335 -1.65 24.44 -5.19
C ALA A 335 -0.27 24.53 -4.54
N LEU A 336 0.75 25.00 -5.26
CA LEU A 336 2.11 25.17 -4.75
C LEU A 336 2.32 26.50 -3.99
N VAL A 337 1.32 27.36 -3.92
CA VAL A 337 1.39 28.63 -3.17
C VAL A 337 0.79 28.42 -1.78
N PRO A 338 1.62 28.43 -0.70
CA PRO A 338 1.13 28.27 0.66
C PRO A 338 0.30 29.49 1.10
N GLU A 339 -0.78 29.23 1.83
CA GLU A 339 -1.66 30.29 2.39
C GLU A 339 -1.16 30.82 3.73
N ALA A 340 -0.25 30.07 4.38
CA ALA A 340 0.34 30.45 5.66
C ALA A 340 1.87 30.37 5.59
N ALA A 341 2.54 31.24 6.35
CA ALA A 341 4.00 31.20 6.51
C ALA A 341 4.43 29.90 7.21
N GLY A 342 5.63 29.42 6.90
CA GLY A 342 6.18 28.21 7.51
C GLY A 342 5.61 26.91 6.97
N ILE A 343 4.83 26.94 5.89
CA ILE A 343 4.32 25.75 5.19
C ILE A 343 5.07 25.59 3.87
N ASP A 344 5.68 24.44 3.66
CA ASP A 344 6.16 24.03 2.34
C ASP A 344 5.11 23.12 1.69
N LEU A 345 4.88 23.30 0.40
CA LEU A 345 3.94 22.52 -0.39
C LEU A 345 4.63 21.84 -1.57
N ASP A 346 4.18 20.64 -1.91
CA ASP A 346 4.58 19.93 -3.11
C ASP A 346 3.38 19.17 -3.69
N VAL A 347 3.47 18.77 -4.97
CA VAL A 347 2.40 18.06 -5.70
C VAL A 347 3.00 16.91 -6.48
N ARG A 348 2.32 15.78 -6.48
CA ARG A 348 2.61 14.64 -7.37
C ARG A 348 1.40 14.36 -8.24
N ILE A 349 1.50 14.59 -9.53
CA ILE A 349 0.50 14.17 -10.52
C ILE A 349 0.91 12.82 -11.06
N PHE A 350 0.01 11.84 -10.98
CA PHE A 350 0.33 10.45 -11.29
C PHE A 350 0.36 10.14 -12.79
N ASN A 351 -0.19 11.03 -13.64
CA ASN A 351 -0.27 10.86 -15.10
C ASN A 351 -0.94 9.55 -15.52
N LYS A 352 -1.99 9.14 -14.81
CA LYS A 352 -2.82 8.01 -15.24
C LYS A 352 -3.52 8.35 -16.57
N PRO A 353 -3.60 7.44 -17.53
CA PRO A 353 -4.11 7.74 -18.88
C PRO A 353 -5.63 7.96 -18.93
N THR A 354 -6.35 7.55 -17.89
CA THR A 354 -7.81 7.69 -17.80
C THR A 354 -8.22 8.10 -16.40
N THR A 355 -9.41 8.66 -16.26
CA THR A 355 -10.05 8.94 -14.98
C THR A 355 -11.22 7.98 -14.76
N ARG A 356 -11.71 7.91 -13.54
CA ARG A 356 -13.00 7.33 -13.12
C ARG A 356 -13.36 7.92 -11.76
N PRO A 357 -14.64 7.91 -11.35
CA PRO A 357 -15.01 8.40 -10.03
C PRO A 357 -14.15 7.82 -8.92
N TYR A 358 -13.63 8.71 -8.08
CA TYR A 358 -12.76 8.41 -6.93
C TYR A 358 -11.37 7.85 -7.30
N ARG A 359 -10.98 7.82 -8.58
CA ARG A 359 -9.61 7.45 -8.94
C ARG A 359 -8.64 8.53 -8.46
N ARG A 360 -7.63 8.12 -7.69
CA ARG A 360 -6.55 9.00 -7.27
C ARG A 360 -5.70 9.38 -8.48
N MET A 361 -5.63 10.68 -8.78
CA MET A 361 -4.90 11.25 -9.91
C MET A 361 -3.62 11.95 -9.47
N GLY A 362 -3.47 12.22 -8.19
CA GLY A 362 -2.32 12.85 -7.59
C GLY A 362 -2.43 12.92 -6.07
N VAL A 363 -1.40 13.46 -5.46
CA VAL A 363 -1.37 13.88 -4.05
C VAL A 363 -0.72 15.24 -3.93
N THR A 364 -1.19 16.02 -2.98
CA THR A 364 -0.49 17.20 -2.45
C THR A 364 0.21 16.82 -1.16
N LEU A 365 1.33 17.45 -0.91
CA LEU A 365 2.20 17.21 0.22
C LEU A 365 2.41 18.56 0.94
N ALA A 366 2.36 18.53 2.26
CA ALA A 366 2.62 19.72 3.07
C ALA A 366 3.58 19.38 4.23
N LEU A 367 4.54 20.28 4.47
CA LEU A 367 5.42 20.26 5.64
C LEU A 367 5.23 21.55 6.41
N ALA A 368 4.83 21.47 7.68
CA ALA A 368 4.78 22.60 8.59
C ALA A 368 6.14 22.71 9.32
N ARG A 369 6.96 23.67 8.90
CA ARG A 369 8.25 23.94 9.56
C ARG A 369 8.07 24.50 10.97
N GLU A 370 7.02 25.29 11.12
CA GLU A 370 6.53 25.84 12.39
C GLU A 370 5.05 25.55 12.45
N GLY A 371 4.59 24.84 13.48
CA GLY A 371 3.18 24.47 13.61
C GLY A 371 2.96 23.01 13.99
N SER A 372 1.77 22.54 13.73
CA SER A 372 1.27 21.21 14.11
C SER A 372 1.03 20.32 12.90
N VAL A 373 0.81 19.03 13.16
CA VAL A 373 0.33 18.07 12.15
C VAL A 373 -1.00 18.52 11.55
N GLU A 374 -1.89 19.13 12.36
CA GLU A 374 -3.18 19.59 11.85
C GLU A 374 -3.03 20.77 10.88
N ASP A 375 -2.03 21.64 11.09
CA ASP A 375 -1.70 22.72 10.14
C ASP A 375 -1.20 22.14 8.80
N ALA A 376 -0.32 21.12 8.85
CA ALA A 376 0.13 20.41 7.65
C ALA A 376 -1.04 19.71 6.93
N ARG A 377 -1.93 19.03 7.67
CA ARG A 377 -3.13 18.39 7.11
C ARG A 377 -4.08 19.38 6.46
N ALA A 378 -4.34 20.50 7.12
CA ALA A 378 -5.17 21.57 6.56
C ALA A 378 -4.57 22.14 5.28
N ALA A 379 -3.26 22.38 5.27
CA ALA A 379 -2.55 22.90 4.10
C ALA A 379 -2.56 21.89 2.93
N ALA A 380 -2.32 20.61 3.18
CA ALA A 380 -2.38 19.57 2.14
C ALA A 380 -3.79 19.48 1.52
N ARG A 381 -4.85 19.48 2.34
CA ARG A 381 -6.24 19.49 1.86
C ARG A 381 -6.57 20.74 1.05
N ALA A 382 -6.16 21.92 1.51
CA ALA A 382 -6.38 23.17 0.81
C ALA A 382 -5.66 23.20 -0.55
N ALA A 383 -4.42 22.70 -0.62
CA ALA A 383 -3.67 22.56 -1.85
C ALA A 383 -4.34 21.55 -2.81
N ALA A 384 -4.78 20.39 -2.32
CA ALA A 384 -5.50 19.40 -3.13
C ALA A 384 -6.80 19.96 -3.72
N ALA A 385 -7.52 20.78 -2.98
CA ALA A 385 -8.74 21.43 -3.44
C ALA A 385 -8.53 22.45 -4.57
N LYS A 386 -7.32 22.96 -4.77
CA LYS A 386 -6.97 23.87 -5.88
C LYS A 386 -6.73 23.13 -7.19
N VAL A 387 -6.27 21.88 -7.13
CA VAL A 387 -6.05 21.08 -8.33
C VAL A 387 -7.39 20.59 -8.87
N LYS A 388 -7.64 20.83 -10.15
CA LYS A 388 -8.89 20.47 -10.84
C LYS A 388 -8.61 19.57 -12.02
N LEU A 389 -9.50 18.64 -12.25
CA LEU A 389 -9.55 17.86 -13.48
C LEU A 389 -10.59 18.48 -14.40
N THR A 390 -10.17 18.93 -15.56
CA THR A 390 -11.04 19.55 -16.59
C THR A 390 -11.23 18.52 -17.68
N TYR A 391 -12.46 18.08 -17.88
CA TYR A 391 -12.81 17.03 -18.86
C TYR A 391 -13.24 17.67 -20.19
N ARG A 392 -12.88 17.02 -21.29
CA ARG A 392 -13.16 17.50 -22.66
C ARG A 392 -14.08 16.55 -23.39
#